data_55f1e1c825a043e5e00baeaef6226abe
#
_entry.id   55f1e1c825a043e5e00baeaef6226abe
#
_cell.length_a   1.000
_cell.length_b   1.000
_cell.length_c   1.000
_cell.angle_alpha   90.00
_cell.angle_beta   90.00
_cell.angle_gamma   90.00
#
_symmetry.space_group_name_H-M   'P 1'
#
loop_
_entity.id
_entity.type
_entity.pdbx_description
1 polymer ?
#
loop_
_entity_poly.entity_id
_entity_poly.type
_entity_poly.pdbx_seq_one_letter_code
_entity_poly.pdbx_strand_id
1 'polypeptide(L)'
;MTPAATQSSRLKLSLALCGVALIALTVFATLGAHAGAAVFLAALAGLLLGRLSARGERTHGAPAAPNQVTSPSAILAQEAAKAAPPAGALLAATMNGMREGVLAVDNSLRVVTVNDAARALFHPVRGALDGQPLSSLTRNPVIHAAYSAALERGEDKQVKVELVGAERRVLELRVAPLMLGQANESRGAIGVFFDITQLERLERVRQEFLSNVSHELRTPLTSIITFVETLEEGALEDPEHSRRFVGIIRRNAARMHTLIEDILELSAIESGGTQVEARQVRLSSMVHETLTALGGKAEARAVTLVNEVSPEASIFADPRRLEQMLLNLVDNAIKFNRSGGTVTVGHEEASGRDLITVRDTGEGIPSDHLPRIFERFYRIDRARSRELEGTGLGLAIVKHLARAHGGEVCVKSVVGQGSTFTIELPRAQASDPNTI
;
A
#
# COMPACT_ATOMS: atom_id res chain seq x y z
N MET A 1 -43.43 -46.86 2.36
CA MET A 1 -43.18 -45.39 2.40
C MET A 1 -42.01 -45.12 1.49
N THR A 2 -42.16 -44.29 0.52
CA THR A 2 -41.40 -44.19 -0.70
C THR A 2 -40.04 -43.47 -0.56
N PRO A 3 -38.95 -43.91 -1.22
CA PRO A 3 -37.61 -43.31 -1.18
C PRO A 3 -37.51 -41.90 -1.82
N ALA A 4 -38.60 -41.41 -2.39
CA ALA A 4 -38.65 -40.09 -3.05
C ALA A 4 -38.60 -38.88 -2.06
N ALA A 5 -38.98 -39.07 -0.80
CA ALA A 5 -39.03 -37.96 0.18
C ALA A 5 -37.64 -37.56 0.71
N THR A 6 -36.69 -38.49 0.77
CA THR A 6 -35.32 -38.24 1.24
C THR A 6 -34.46 -37.62 0.17
N GLN A 7 -34.73 -37.87 -1.08
CA GLN A 7 -33.98 -37.27 -2.22
C GLN A 7 -34.40 -35.81 -2.46
N SER A 8 -35.68 -35.48 -2.26
CA SER A 8 -36.23 -34.13 -2.34
C SER A 8 -35.64 -33.21 -1.22
N SER A 9 -35.45 -33.72 -0.01
CA SER A 9 -34.89 -32.93 1.10
C SER A 9 -33.37 -32.66 0.91
N ARG A 10 -32.63 -33.61 0.34
CA ARG A 10 -31.20 -33.41 0.02
C ARG A 10 -30.99 -32.42 -1.13
N LEU A 11 -31.87 -32.49 -2.17
CA LEU A 11 -31.83 -31.53 -3.26
C LEU A 11 -32.17 -30.10 -2.81
N LYS A 12 -33.18 -29.96 -1.93
CA LYS A 12 -33.54 -28.66 -1.32
C LYS A 12 -32.45 -28.10 -0.45
N LEU A 13 -31.74 -28.94 0.31
CA LEU A 13 -30.60 -28.52 1.15
C LEU A 13 -29.40 -28.10 0.29
N SER A 14 -29.13 -28.82 -0.79
CA SER A 14 -28.06 -28.48 -1.76
C SER A 14 -28.35 -27.17 -2.49
N LEU A 15 -29.59 -26.94 -2.91
CA LEU A 15 -30.01 -25.69 -3.55
C LEU A 15 -29.99 -24.50 -2.59
N ALA A 16 -30.38 -24.69 -1.31
CA ALA A 16 -30.28 -23.68 -0.28
C ALA A 16 -28.82 -23.30 0.01
N LEU A 17 -27.90 -24.28 0.03
CA LEU A 17 -26.46 -24.04 0.21
C LEU A 17 -25.83 -23.30 -0.96
N CYS A 18 -26.20 -23.61 -2.20
CA CYS A 18 -25.78 -22.85 -3.37
C CYS A 18 -26.32 -21.42 -3.38
N GLY A 19 -27.56 -21.23 -2.93
CA GLY A 19 -28.15 -19.90 -2.77
C GLY A 19 -27.45 -19.03 -1.73
N VAL A 20 -27.09 -19.59 -0.58
CA VAL A 20 -26.33 -18.89 0.47
C VAL A 20 -24.93 -18.55 0.01
N ALA A 21 -24.26 -19.45 -0.72
CA ALA A 21 -22.93 -19.19 -1.29
C ALA A 21 -22.97 -18.08 -2.35
N LEU A 22 -24.02 -18.06 -3.20
CA LEU A 22 -24.21 -17.02 -4.22
C LEU A 22 -24.50 -15.65 -3.59
N ILE A 23 -25.32 -15.61 -2.52
CA ILE A 23 -25.62 -14.39 -1.76
C ILE A 23 -24.34 -13.89 -1.04
N ALA A 24 -23.55 -14.79 -0.47
CA ALA A 24 -22.28 -14.43 0.16
C ALA A 24 -21.28 -13.85 -0.88
N LEU A 25 -21.26 -14.41 -2.09
CA LEU A 25 -20.39 -13.92 -3.17
C LEU A 25 -20.84 -12.55 -3.69
N THR A 26 -22.15 -12.31 -3.81
CA THR A 26 -22.68 -10.99 -4.22
C THR A 26 -22.50 -9.93 -3.15
N VAL A 27 -22.68 -10.27 -1.86
CA VAL A 27 -22.41 -9.38 -0.71
C VAL A 27 -20.91 -9.07 -0.61
N PHE A 28 -20.04 -10.04 -0.88
CA PHE A 28 -18.60 -9.83 -0.95
C PHE A 28 -18.21 -8.86 -2.06
N ALA A 29 -18.83 -8.95 -3.22
CA ALA A 29 -18.57 -8.09 -4.36
C ALA A 29 -19.10 -6.65 -4.20
N THR A 30 -20.18 -6.45 -3.42
CA THR A 30 -20.87 -5.16 -3.30
C THR A 30 -20.51 -4.34 -2.05
N LEU A 31 -20.15 -4.99 -0.94
CA LEU A 31 -19.94 -4.34 0.36
C LEU A 31 -18.48 -4.35 0.86
N GLY A 32 -17.53 -4.88 0.07
CA GLY A 32 -16.13 -4.95 0.41
C GLY A 32 -15.77 -6.12 1.35
N ALA A 33 -14.46 -6.38 1.49
CA ALA A 33 -13.92 -7.54 2.19
C ALA A 33 -14.39 -7.72 3.66
N HIS A 34 -14.78 -6.64 4.31
CA HIS A 34 -15.17 -6.66 5.73
C HIS A 34 -16.55 -7.25 5.98
N ALA A 35 -17.53 -7.02 5.10
CA ALA A 35 -18.88 -7.58 5.24
C ALA A 35 -18.94 -9.05 4.80
N GLY A 36 -18.12 -9.43 3.81
CA GLY A 36 -18.00 -10.81 3.35
C GLY A 36 -17.46 -11.77 4.42
N ALA A 37 -16.49 -11.33 5.24
CA ALA A 37 -15.96 -12.12 6.34
C ALA A 37 -17.00 -12.43 7.43
N ALA A 38 -17.87 -11.47 7.77
CA ALA A 38 -18.92 -11.67 8.76
C ALA A 38 -19.98 -12.67 8.29
N VAL A 39 -20.40 -12.59 7.01
CA VAL A 39 -21.36 -13.52 6.40
C VAL A 39 -20.75 -14.93 6.27
N PHE A 40 -19.46 -15.03 5.95
CA PHE A 40 -18.74 -16.30 5.88
C PHE A 40 -18.61 -16.97 7.26
N LEU A 41 -18.31 -16.22 8.31
CA LEU A 41 -18.25 -16.72 9.68
C LEU A 41 -19.63 -17.19 10.17
N ALA A 42 -20.70 -16.47 9.86
CA ALA A 42 -22.07 -16.88 10.18
C ALA A 42 -22.49 -18.15 9.42
N ALA A 43 -22.14 -18.29 8.15
CA ALA A 43 -22.39 -19.49 7.36
C ALA A 43 -21.58 -20.71 7.86
N LEU A 44 -20.33 -20.50 8.29
CA LEU A 44 -19.47 -21.54 8.88
C LEU A 44 -20.02 -22.02 10.23
N ALA A 45 -20.50 -21.10 11.08
CA ALA A 45 -21.15 -21.42 12.36
C ALA A 45 -22.47 -22.21 12.14
N GLY A 46 -23.28 -21.83 11.15
CA GLY A 46 -24.52 -22.54 10.78
C GLY A 46 -24.26 -23.97 10.24
N LEU A 47 -23.19 -24.18 9.49
CA LEU A 47 -22.77 -25.50 9.00
C LEU A 47 -22.26 -26.42 10.12
N LEU A 48 -21.55 -25.87 11.11
CA LEU A 48 -21.10 -26.55 12.32
C LEU A 48 -22.28 -26.97 13.20
N LEU A 49 -23.26 -26.09 13.42
CA LEU A 49 -24.48 -26.36 14.17
C LEU A 49 -25.37 -27.41 13.49
N GLY A 50 -25.54 -27.37 12.19
CA GLY A 50 -26.34 -28.35 11.44
C GLY A 50 -25.79 -29.79 11.47
N ARG A 51 -24.47 -29.96 11.67
CA ARG A 51 -23.82 -31.29 11.75
C ARG A 51 -23.80 -31.88 13.16
N LEU A 52 -23.82 -31.06 14.20
CA LEU A 52 -23.93 -31.54 15.58
C LEU A 52 -25.34 -32.09 15.85
N SER A 53 -26.39 -31.51 15.25
CA SER A 53 -27.76 -32.02 15.31
C SER A 53 -27.93 -33.39 14.60
N ALA A 54 -27.17 -33.67 13.56
CA ALA A 54 -27.28 -34.93 12.80
C ALA A 54 -26.58 -36.15 13.49
N ARG A 55 -25.87 -35.93 14.58
CA ARG A 55 -25.09 -37.01 15.28
C ARG A 55 -25.83 -37.58 16.49
N GLY A 56 -27.01 -37.01 16.86
CA GLY A 56 -27.77 -37.39 18.06
C GLY A 56 -28.77 -38.54 17.89
N GLU A 57 -29.03 -39.05 16.69
CA GLU A 57 -30.03 -40.11 16.47
C GLU A 57 -29.39 -41.44 16.03
N ARG A 58 -28.66 -42.10 16.91
CA ARG A 58 -28.31 -43.51 16.75
C ARG A 58 -28.14 -44.19 18.09
N THR A 59 -29.26 -44.51 18.75
CA THR A 59 -29.35 -45.69 19.63
C THR A 59 -30.82 -46.07 19.78
N HIS A 60 -31.31 -46.97 18.98
CA HIS A 60 -32.24 -48.00 19.42
C HIS A 60 -32.26 -49.14 18.39
N GLY A 61 -32.00 -50.34 18.86
CA GLY A 61 -31.87 -51.52 18.07
C GLY A 61 -33.23 -52.03 17.55
N ALA A 62 -33.19 -52.64 16.37
CA ALA A 62 -34.22 -53.46 15.83
C ALA A 62 -33.57 -54.63 15.04
N PRO A 63 -34.23 -55.78 14.92
CA PRO A 63 -33.59 -57.06 14.68
C PRO A 63 -33.23 -57.33 13.21
N ALA A 64 -32.35 -58.28 13.01
CA ALA A 64 -31.87 -58.77 11.74
C ALA A 64 -32.97 -59.29 10.82
N ALA A 65 -32.96 -58.90 9.53
CA ALA A 65 -33.68 -59.50 8.46
C ALA A 65 -32.79 -59.62 7.18
N PRO A 66 -33.03 -60.56 6.26
CA PRO A 66 -32.02 -61.25 5.50
C PRO A 66 -31.61 -60.56 4.17
N ASN A 67 -30.40 -60.93 3.74
CA ASN A 67 -29.84 -60.77 2.38
C ASN A 67 -30.56 -59.86 1.39
N GLN A 68 -30.13 -58.62 1.27
CA GLN A 68 -30.44 -57.79 0.09
C GLN A 68 -29.20 -57.72 -0.80
N VAL A 69 -29.42 -58.15 -2.05
CA VAL A 69 -28.51 -57.93 -3.19
C VAL A 69 -28.26 -56.43 -3.32
N THR A 70 -27.05 -55.98 -3.01
CA THR A 70 -26.64 -54.57 -3.13
C THR A 70 -26.62 -54.20 -4.60
N SER A 71 -27.47 -53.27 -5.02
CA SER A 71 -27.49 -52.74 -6.37
C SER A 71 -26.18 -51.99 -6.70
N PRO A 72 -25.68 -52.02 -7.95
CA PRO A 72 -24.45 -51.35 -8.36
C PRO A 72 -24.43 -49.86 -8.00
N SER A 73 -25.59 -49.22 -7.95
CA SER A 73 -25.72 -47.82 -7.52
C SER A 73 -25.46 -47.58 -6.04
N ALA A 74 -25.71 -48.60 -5.19
CA ALA A 74 -25.41 -48.50 -3.76
C ALA A 74 -23.91 -48.66 -3.48
N ILE A 75 -23.23 -49.50 -4.26
CA ILE A 75 -21.77 -49.70 -4.18
C ILE A 75 -21.06 -48.43 -4.65
N LEU A 76 -21.47 -47.82 -5.75
CA LEU A 76 -20.92 -46.53 -6.23
C LEU A 76 -21.17 -45.38 -5.26
N ALA A 77 -22.35 -45.34 -4.63
CA ALA A 77 -22.65 -44.33 -3.59
C ALA A 77 -21.81 -44.52 -2.31
N GLN A 78 -21.49 -45.78 -1.97
CA GLN A 78 -20.66 -46.13 -0.82
C GLN A 78 -19.18 -45.89 -1.10
N GLU A 79 -18.69 -46.10 -2.32
CA GLU A 79 -17.34 -45.72 -2.74
C GLU A 79 -17.17 -44.20 -2.83
N ALA A 80 -18.15 -43.47 -3.37
CA ALA A 80 -18.14 -42.00 -3.39
C ALA A 80 -18.18 -41.41 -1.97
N ALA A 81 -18.91 -42.02 -1.03
CA ALA A 81 -18.92 -41.63 0.37
C ALA A 81 -17.59 -41.93 1.11
N LYS A 82 -16.84 -42.93 0.65
CA LYS A 82 -15.54 -43.33 1.16
C LYS A 82 -14.40 -42.44 0.60
N ALA A 83 -14.60 -41.86 -0.58
CA ALA A 83 -13.64 -40.94 -1.24
C ALA A 83 -13.73 -39.49 -0.75
N ALA A 84 -14.81 -39.10 -0.08
CA ALA A 84 -14.93 -37.75 0.48
C ALA A 84 -14.02 -37.61 1.71
N PRO A 85 -13.13 -36.61 1.74
CA PRO A 85 -12.28 -36.39 2.91
C PRO A 85 -13.15 -36.17 4.14
N PRO A 86 -12.74 -36.63 5.34
CA PRO A 86 -13.51 -36.42 6.56
C PRO A 86 -13.69 -34.92 6.77
N ALA A 87 -14.88 -34.52 7.21
CA ALA A 87 -15.25 -33.10 7.32
C ALA A 87 -14.28 -32.25 8.14
N GLY A 88 -13.59 -32.87 9.11
CA GLY A 88 -12.51 -32.24 9.88
C GLY A 88 -11.26 -31.93 9.05
N ALA A 89 -10.90 -32.84 8.11
CA ALA A 89 -9.74 -32.62 7.23
C ALA A 89 -10.02 -31.49 6.23
N LEU A 90 -11.24 -31.41 5.69
CA LEU A 90 -11.62 -30.32 4.81
C LEU A 90 -11.63 -28.97 5.53
N LEU A 91 -12.14 -28.91 6.78
CA LEU A 91 -12.13 -27.72 7.60
C LEU A 91 -10.70 -27.27 7.91
N ALA A 92 -9.84 -28.19 8.33
CA ALA A 92 -8.43 -27.91 8.59
C ALA A 92 -7.70 -27.40 7.33
N ALA A 93 -7.92 -28.05 6.18
CA ALA A 93 -7.35 -27.60 4.92
C ALA A 93 -7.84 -26.20 4.51
N THR A 94 -9.12 -25.91 4.71
CA THR A 94 -9.69 -24.58 4.45
C THR A 94 -9.08 -23.52 5.36
N MET A 95 -8.98 -23.79 6.67
CA MET A 95 -8.37 -22.88 7.63
C MET A 95 -6.88 -22.62 7.30
N ASN A 96 -6.12 -23.66 6.94
CA ASN A 96 -4.71 -23.51 6.59
C ASN A 96 -4.49 -22.85 5.22
N GLY A 97 -5.48 -22.88 4.33
CA GLY A 97 -5.46 -22.14 3.06
C GLY A 97 -5.78 -20.65 3.19
N MET A 98 -6.25 -20.19 4.37
CA MET A 98 -6.54 -18.77 4.60
C MET A 98 -5.25 -17.97 4.83
N ARG A 99 -5.25 -16.71 4.38
CA ARG A 99 -4.16 -15.76 4.67
C ARG A 99 -4.29 -15.14 6.06
N GLU A 100 -5.51 -15.09 6.58
CA GLU A 100 -5.84 -14.58 7.88
C GLU A 100 -5.45 -15.60 8.96
N GLY A 101 -4.84 -15.10 10.04
CA GLY A 101 -4.56 -15.94 11.20
C GLY A 101 -5.84 -16.26 11.95
N VAL A 102 -6.11 -17.54 12.19
CA VAL A 102 -7.28 -17.98 12.97
C VAL A 102 -6.80 -18.73 14.22
N LEU A 103 -7.32 -18.30 15.36
CA LEU A 103 -7.00 -18.89 16.67
C LEU A 103 -8.28 -19.02 17.49
N ALA A 104 -8.60 -20.22 17.93
CA ALA A 104 -9.70 -20.48 18.86
C ALA A 104 -9.18 -20.97 20.22
N VAL A 105 -9.80 -20.49 21.27
CA VAL A 105 -9.50 -20.84 22.66
C VAL A 105 -10.74 -21.36 23.38
N ASP A 106 -10.53 -22.15 24.43
CA ASP A 106 -11.59 -22.58 25.37
C ASP A 106 -11.85 -21.52 26.45
N ASN A 107 -12.73 -21.83 27.38
CA ASN A 107 -13.10 -20.95 28.51
C ASN A 107 -11.94 -20.69 29.49
N SER A 108 -10.86 -21.45 29.43
CA SER A 108 -9.65 -21.30 30.23
C SER A 108 -8.50 -20.64 29.47
N LEU A 109 -8.80 -20.00 28.33
CA LEU A 109 -7.82 -19.37 27.43
C LEU A 109 -6.76 -20.39 26.94
N ARG A 110 -7.12 -21.65 26.76
CA ARG A 110 -6.24 -22.66 26.14
C ARG A 110 -6.55 -22.77 24.67
N VAL A 111 -5.54 -22.90 23.85
CA VAL A 111 -5.65 -23.03 22.41
C VAL A 111 -6.36 -24.32 22.04
N VAL A 112 -7.49 -24.20 21.36
CA VAL A 112 -8.28 -25.32 20.81
C VAL A 112 -7.85 -25.61 19.39
N THR A 113 -7.61 -24.58 18.58
CA THR A 113 -7.11 -24.71 17.22
C THR A 113 -6.43 -23.42 16.76
N VAL A 114 -5.45 -23.58 15.88
CA VAL A 114 -4.68 -22.49 15.31
C VAL A 114 -4.27 -22.86 13.89
N ASN A 115 -4.52 -22.00 12.91
CA ASN A 115 -4.09 -22.24 11.54
C ASN A 115 -2.62 -21.83 11.31
N ASP A 116 -2.07 -22.20 10.14
CA ASP A 116 -0.68 -21.94 9.80
C ASP A 116 -0.36 -20.43 9.70
N ALA A 117 -1.31 -19.63 9.23
CA ALA A 117 -1.15 -18.18 9.17
C ALA A 117 -1.00 -17.56 10.57
N ALA A 118 -1.82 -17.97 11.56
CA ALA A 118 -1.67 -17.49 12.93
C ALA A 118 -0.36 -17.98 13.57
N ARG A 119 0.09 -19.22 13.29
CA ARG A 119 1.40 -19.72 13.75
C ARG A 119 2.54 -18.84 13.23
N ALA A 120 2.49 -18.42 11.95
CA ALA A 120 3.50 -17.59 11.33
C ALA A 120 3.54 -16.15 11.90
N LEU A 121 2.41 -15.63 12.41
CA LEU A 121 2.35 -14.29 13.02
C LEU A 121 3.07 -14.21 14.36
N PHE A 122 3.02 -15.29 15.18
CA PHE A 122 3.51 -15.27 16.56
C PHE A 122 4.91 -15.83 16.75
N HIS A 123 5.68 -16.06 15.70
CA HIS A 123 6.97 -16.77 15.66
C HIS A 123 6.85 -18.30 15.81
N PRO A 124 7.80 -19.05 15.21
CA PRO A 124 7.68 -20.49 15.14
C PRO A 124 7.84 -21.13 16.53
N VAL A 125 6.74 -21.21 17.27
CA VAL A 125 6.67 -22.12 18.40
C VAL A 125 6.70 -23.52 17.78
N ARG A 126 7.86 -24.17 17.85
CA ARG A 126 8.02 -25.55 17.40
C ARG A 126 7.25 -26.47 18.35
N GLY A 127 6.19 -27.11 17.87
CA GLY A 127 5.41 -28.07 18.62
C GLY A 127 3.89 -27.92 18.45
N ALA A 128 3.15 -28.90 19.01
CA ALA A 128 1.70 -28.84 19.09
C ALA A 128 1.28 -27.71 20.04
N LEU A 129 0.44 -26.82 19.61
CA LEU A 129 -0.08 -25.69 20.41
C LEU A 129 -1.42 -26.05 21.07
N ASP A 130 -2.06 -27.14 20.66
CA ASP A 130 -3.34 -27.57 21.17
C ASP A 130 -3.27 -27.85 22.69
N GLY A 131 -4.18 -27.26 23.44
CA GLY A 131 -4.22 -27.33 24.91
C GLY A 131 -3.22 -26.42 25.64
N GLN A 132 -2.34 -25.72 24.92
CA GLN A 132 -1.43 -24.77 25.54
C GLN A 132 -2.16 -23.47 25.93
N PRO A 133 -1.74 -22.79 27.02
CA PRO A 133 -2.34 -21.49 27.35
C PRO A 133 -2.02 -20.44 26.26
N LEU A 134 -2.94 -19.52 26.01
CA LEU A 134 -2.76 -18.41 25.06
C LEU A 134 -1.47 -17.63 25.32
N SER A 135 -1.05 -17.51 26.59
CA SER A 135 0.17 -16.84 27.01
C SER A 135 1.46 -17.50 26.49
N SER A 136 1.42 -18.80 26.11
CA SER A 136 2.56 -19.46 25.47
C SER A 136 2.71 -19.06 23.99
N LEU A 137 1.63 -18.64 23.36
CA LEU A 137 1.63 -18.18 21.97
C LEU A 137 1.96 -16.67 21.86
N THR A 138 1.37 -15.87 22.73
CA THR A 138 1.58 -14.42 22.74
C THR A 138 1.45 -13.86 24.17
N ARG A 139 2.32 -12.90 24.51
CA ARG A 139 2.27 -12.15 25.77
C ARG A 139 1.62 -10.78 25.59
N ASN A 140 1.04 -10.49 24.41
CA ASN A 140 0.43 -9.20 24.15
C ASN A 140 -0.85 -9.02 24.99
N PRO A 141 -0.90 -8.02 25.89
CA PRO A 141 -2.02 -7.83 26.81
C PRO A 141 -3.31 -7.47 26.09
N VAL A 142 -3.24 -6.80 24.92
CA VAL A 142 -4.41 -6.42 24.13
C VAL A 142 -5.11 -7.66 23.58
N ILE A 143 -4.34 -8.65 23.10
CA ILE A 143 -4.89 -9.92 22.62
C ILE A 143 -5.57 -10.66 23.78
N HIS A 144 -4.90 -10.80 24.93
CA HIS A 144 -5.47 -11.44 26.09
C HIS A 144 -6.77 -10.78 26.56
N ALA A 145 -6.78 -9.44 26.66
CA ALA A 145 -7.96 -8.70 27.07
C ALA A 145 -9.14 -8.89 26.09
N ALA A 146 -8.88 -8.95 24.78
CA ALA A 146 -9.92 -9.17 23.79
C ALA A 146 -10.57 -10.55 23.93
N TYR A 147 -9.77 -11.60 24.10
CA TYR A 147 -10.30 -12.95 24.31
C TYR A 147 -11.03 -13.09 25.66
N SER A 148 -10.51 -12.52 26.76
CA SER A 148 -11.18 -12.52 28.05
C SER A 148 -12.52 -11.80 27.98
N ALA A 149 -12.60 -10.63 27.32
CA ALA A 149 -13.85 -9.89 27.18
C ALA A 149 -14.92 -10.67 26.37
N ALA A 150 -14.51 -11.38 25.32
CA ALA A 150 -15.40 -12.24 24.54
C ALA A 150 -15.93 -13.42 25.36
N LEU A 151 -15.08 -14.03 26.20
CA LEU A 151 -15.47 -15.15 27.06
C LEU A 151 -16.37 -14.74 28.22
N GLU A 152 -16.03 -13.62 28.90
CA GLU A 152 -16.73 -13.17 30.10
C GLU A 152 -18.06 -12.47 29.77
N ARG A 153 -18.06 -11.60 28.76
CA ARG A 153 -19.20 -10.74 28.43
C ARG A 153 -20.01 -11.25 27.25
N GLY A 154 -19.50 -12.20 26.47
CA GLY A 154 -20.15 -12.69 25.26
C GLY A 154 -20.21 -11.64 24.13
N GLU A 155 -19.33 -10.64 24.15
CA GLU A 155 -19.30 -9.52 23.19
C GLU A 155 -18.23 -9.73 22.12
N ASP A 156 -18.57 -9.39 20.90
CA ASP A 156 -17.57 -9.28 19.83
C ASP A 156 -16.61 -8.13 20.13
N LYS A 157 -15.32 -8.37 19.96
CA LYS A 157 -14.28 -7.34 20.13
C LYS A 157 -13.47 -7.18 18.88
N GLN A 158 -13.22 -5.94 18.50
CA GLN A 158 -12.32 -5.57 17.42
C GLN A 158 -11.25 -4.64 17.98
N VAL A 159 -9.98 -5.03 17.85
CA VAL A 159 -8.85 -4.28 18.41
C VAL A 159 -7.69 -4.27 17.42
N LYS A 160 -6.93 -3.18 17.38
CA LYS A 160 -5.65 -3.12 16.70
C LYS A 160 -4.54 -3.60 17.62
N VAL A 161 -3.66 -4.43 17.09
CA VAL A 161 -2.56 -5.04 17.81
C VAL A 161 -1.27 -4.78 17.06
N GLU A 162 -0.29 -4.19 17.73
CA GLU A 162 1.07 -4.07 17.19
C GLU A 162 1.92 -5.24 17.66
N LEU A 163 2.51 -5.97 16.72
CA LEU A 163 3.52 -6.98 16.99
C LEU A 163 4.89 -6.37 16.69
N VAL A 164 5.74 -6.35 17.72
CA VAL A 164 7.13 -5.92 17.62
C VAL A 164 8.00 -7.16 17.52
N GLY A 165 8.52 -7.43 16.32
CA GLY A 165 9.42 -8.54 16.01
C GLY A 165 10.57 -8.05 15.16
N ALA A 166 11.13 -8.90 14.29
CA ALA A 166 12.13 -8.50 13.29
C ALA A 166 11.55 -7.44 12.32
N GLU A 167 10.26 -7.54 12.05
CA GLU A 167 9.49 -6.51 11.36
C GLU A 167 8.30 -6.11 12.24
N ARG A 168 8.03 -4.80 12.29
CA ARG A 168 6.82 -4.27 12.94
C ARG A 168 5.61 -4.60 12.07
N ARG A 169 4.64 -5.33 12.63
CA ARG A 169 3.36 -5.64 12.00
C ARG A 169 2.22 -5.02 12.77
N VAL A 170 1.22 -4.58 12.05
CA VAL A 170 -0.04 -4.08 12.61
C VAL A 170 -1.13 -5.04 12.19
N LEU A 171 -1.78 -5.64 13.18
CA LEU A 171 -2.86 -6.59 12.98
C LEU A 171 -4.18 -5.99 13.46
N GLU A 172 -5.25 -6.25 12.76
CA GLU A 172 -6.61 -6.10 13.27
C GLU A 172 -7.07 -7.47 13.78
N LEU A 173 -7.35 -7.56 15.07
CA LEU A 173 -7.88 -8.75 15.71
C LEU A 173 -9.38 -8.57 15.94
N ARG A 174 -10.17 -9.51 15.43
CA ARG A 174 -11.59 -9.64 15.73
C ARG A 174 -11.80 -10.91 16.53
N VAL A 175 -12.36 -10.79 17.73
CA VAL A 175 -12.67 -11.91 18.61
C VAL A 175 -14.16 -11.98 18.79
N ALA A 176 -14.71 -13.17 18.54
CA ALA A 176 -16.12 -13.48 18.76
C ALA A 176 -16.26 -14.67 19.75
N PRO A 177 -17.30 -14.68 20.59
CA PRO A 177 -17.61 -15.81 21.45
C PRO A 177 -18.02 -17.03 20.60
N LEU A 178 -17.60 -18.21 21.02
CA LEU A 178 -17.91 -19.48 20.37
C LEU A 178 -18.60 -20.41 21.35
N MET A 179 -19.74 -20.95 20.94
CA MET A 179 -20.47 -21.94 21.74
C MET A 179 -19.98 -23.36 21.34
N LEU A 180 -19.30 -24.02 22.26
CA LEU A 180 -18.73 -25.35 22.07
C LEU A 180 -19.61 -26.35 22.84
N GLY A 181 -20.46 -27.16 22.15
CA GLY A 181 -21.25 -28.21 22.74
C GLY A 181 -22.77 -28.06 22.62
N GLN A 182 -23.50 -29.17 22.83
CA GLN A 182 -24.96 -29.25 22.67
C GLN A 182 -25.74 -28.65 23.85
N ALA A 183 -25.15 -28.37 24.99
CA ALA A 183 -25.83 -28.00 26.23
C ALA A 183 -25.49 -26.61 26.75
N ASN A 184 -24.98 -25.70 25.91
CA ASN A 184 -24.66 -24.32 26.33
C ASN A 184 -23.61 -24.22 27.48
N GLU A 185 -22.91 -25.30 27.79
CA GLU A 185 -22.04 -25.39 28.96
C GLU A 185 -20.54 -25.10 28.67
N SER A 186 -20.14 -25.09 27.41
CA SER A 186 -18.74 -24.84 27.05
C SER A 186 -18.64 -23.62 26.18
N ARG A 187 -18.16 -22.51 26.74
CA ARG A 187 -17.87 -21.28 26.00
C ARG A 187 -16.42 -21.31 25.52
N GLY A 188 -16.20 -20.87 24.32
CA GLY A 188 -14.90 -20.58 23.77
C GLY A 188 -14.89 -19.21 23.11
N ALA A 189 -13.79 -18.84 22.52
CA ALA A 189 -13.68 -17.63 21.68
C ALA A 189 -12.84 -17.93 20.46
N ILE A 190 -13.22 -17.37 19.32
CA ILE A 190 -12.47 -17.41 18.07
C ILE A 190 -11.98 -16.01 17.71
N GLY A 191 -10.69 -15.90 17.42
CA GLY A 191 -10.07 -14.67 16.95
C GLY A 191 -9.55 -14.84 15.53
N VAL A 192 -9.79 -13.82 14.73
CA VAL A 192 -9.25 -13.71 13.36
C VAL A 192 -8.34 -12.51 13.30
N PHE A 193 -7.11 -12.74 12.84
CA PHE A 193 -6.05 -11.74 12.71
C PHE A 193 -5.89 -11.36 11.25
N PHE A 194 -6.12 -10.11 10.94
CA PHE A 194 -5.90 -9.52 9.62
C PHE A 194 -4.61 -8.70 9.65
N ASP A 195 -3.65 -9.00 8.78
CA ASP A 195 -2.47 -8.17 8.62
C ASP A 195 -2.82 -6.91 7.84
N ILE A 196 -2.92 -5.79 8.55
CA ILE A 196 -3.23 -4.48 8.00
C ILE A 196 -1.99 -3.58 7.89
N THR A 197 -0.78 -4.15 7.98
CA THR A 197 0.48 -3.40 8.00
C THR A 197 0.64 -2.50 6.77
N GLN A 198 0.32 -3.02 5.58
CA GLN A 198 0.41 -2.24 4.34
C GLN A 198 -0.65 -1.14 4.29
N LEU A 199 -1.88 -1.43 4.73
CA LEU A 199 -2.97 -0.45 4.80
C LEU A 199 -2.62 0.70 5.75
N GLU A 200 -2.12 0.38 6.95
CA GLU A 200 -1.69 1.37 7.94
C GLU A 200 -0.49 2.22 7.45
N ARG A 201 0.44 1.61 6.71
CA ARG A 201 1.53 2.34 6.06
C ARG A 201 1.01 3.34 5.03
N LEU A 202 0.10 2.90 4.16
CA LEU A 202 -0.49 3.77 3.13
C LEU A 202 -1.29 4.92 3.76
N GLU A 203 -2.11 4.63 4.78
CA GLU A 203 -2.90 5.64 5.48
C GLU A 203 -2.00 6.65 6.20
N ARG A 204 -0.91 6.20 6.84
CA ARG A 204 0.08 7.08 7.46
C ARG A 204 0.75 8.00 6.44
N VAL A 205 1.21 7.45 5.31
CA VAL A 205 1.81 8.24 4.23
C VAL A 205 0.83 9.28 3.70
N ARG A 206 -0.46 8.92 3.57
CA ARG A 206 -1.51 9.84 3.17
C ARG A 206 -1.74 10.96 4.19
N GLN A 207 -1.79 10.63 5.48
CA GLN A 207 -1.96 11.61 6.55
C GLN A 207 -0.77 12.56 6.65
N GLU A 208 0.46 12.03 6.55
CA GLU A 208 1.69 12.83 6.50
C GLU A 208 1.69 13.77 5.29
N PHE A 209 1.27 13.29 4.13
CA PHE A 209 1.12 14.12 2.93
C PHE A 209 0.15 15.29 3.16
N LEU A 210 -1.07 15.03 3.63
CA LEU A 210 -2.09 16.06 3.88
C LEU A 210 -1.63 17.07 4.95
N SER A 211 -0.95 16.61 5.99
CA SER A 211 -0.36 17.46 7.02
C SER A 211 0.71 18.38 6.45
N ASN A 212 1.62 17.84 5.62
CA ASN A 212 2.68 18.61 4.99
C ASN A 212 2.12 19.63 4.00
N VAL A 213 1.13 19.26 3.16
CA VAL A 213 0.42 20.21 2.27
C VAL A 213 -0.15 21.38 3.07
N SER A 214 -0.86 21.08 4.17
CA SER A 214 -1.46 22.11 5.02
C SER A 214 -0.41 23.07 5.62
N HIS A 215 0.73 22.54 6.04
CA HIS A 215 1.83 23.33 6.60
C HIS A 215 2.52 24.19 5.53
N GLU A 216 2.82 23.63 4.34
CA GLU A 216 3.51 24.34 3.27
C GLU A 216 2.63 25.40 2.59
N LEU A 217 1.30 25.26 2.65
CA LEU A 217 0.36 26.30 2.21
C LEU A 217 0.15 27.40 3.27
N ARG A 218 0.10 27.04 4.56
CA ARG A 218 -0.17 28.00 5.64
C ARG A 218 0.93 29.06 5.76
N THR A 219 2.19 28.66 5.67
CA THR A 219 3.33 29.56 5.85
C THR A 219 3.34 30.73 4.86
N PRO A 220 3.30 30.52 3.52
CA PRO A 220 3.26 31.63 2.58
C PRO A 220 1.96 32.44 2.68
N LEU A 221 0.83 31.81 2.97
CA LEU A 221 -0.45 32.49 3.14
C LEU A 221 -0.40 33.46 4.34
N THR A 222 0.11 33.01 5.49
CA THR A 222 0.29 33.90 6.67
C THR A 222 1.20 35.08 6.33
N SER A 223 2.30 34.84 5.61
CA SER A 223 3.19 35.91 5.17
C SER A 223 2.48 36.92 4.27
N ILE A 224 1.66 36.44 3.30
CA ILE A 224 0.87 37.35 2.44
C ILE A 224 -0.07 38.20 3.28
N ILE A 225 -0.84 37.60 4.20
CA ILE A 225 -1.81 38.30 5.05
C ILE A 225 -1.08 39.38 5.88
N THR A 226 0.01 39.00 6.59
CA THR A 226 0.76 39.95 7.43
C THR A 226 1.29 41.14 6.62
N PHE A 227 1.83 40.93 5.42
CA PHE A 227 2.34 42.05 4.62
C PHE A 227 1.22 42.88 3.99
N VAL A 228 0.04 42.32 3.72
CA VAL A 228 -1.14 43.07 3.32
C VAL A 228 -1.62 43.96 4.46
N GLU A 229 -1.78 43.41 5.67
CA GLU A 229 -2.16 44.17 6.88
C GLU A 229 -1.15 45.31 7.16
N THR A 230 0.16 45.04 7.06
CA THR A 230 1.19 46.07 7.22
C THR A 230 1.08 47.20 6.18
N LEU A 231 0.72 46.87 4.93
CA LEU A 231 0.48 47.87 3.90
C LEU A 231 -0.78 48.73 4.19
N GLU A 232 -1.84 48.09 4.70
CA GLU A 232 -3.09 48.78 5.09
C GLU A 232 -2.90 49.70 6.31
N GLU A 233 -2.02 49.32 7.28
CA GLU A 233 -1.70 50.09 8.48
C GLU A 233 -0.83 51.33 8.20
N GLY A 234 -0.51 51.67 6.94
CA GLY A 234 0.16 52.91 6.57
C GLY A 234 1.48 52.75 5.79
N ALA A 235 1.99 51.51 5.61
CA ALA A 235 3.22 51.30 4.84
C ALA A 235 3.06 51.57 3.34
N LEU A 236 1.83 51.81 2.85
CA LEU A 236 1.55 52.28 1.49
C LEU A 236 2.09 53.67 1.22
N GLU A 237 2.23 54.53 2.27
CA GLU A 237 2.70 55.91 2.13
C GLU A 237 4.22 55.97 1.91
N ASP A 238 4.96 54.87 2.22
CA ASP A 238 6.39 54.78 1.95
C ASP A 238 6.64 53.94 0.66
N PRO A 239 7.09 54.61 -0.43
CA PRO A 239 7.25 53.91 -1.72
C PRO A 239 8.33 52.82 -1.72
N GLU A 240 9.34 52.88 -0.83
CA GLU A 240 10.40 51.86 -0.77
C GLU A 240 9.92 50.61 -0.04
N HIS A 241 9.28 50.81 1.13
CA HIS A 241 8.71 49.72 1.90
C HIS A 241 7.54 49.04 1.15
N SER A 242 6.66 49.82 0.52
CA SER A 242 5.52 49.27 -0.24
C SER A 242 5.96 48.36 -1.39
N ARG A 243 6.96 48.78 -2.18
CA ARG A 243 7.51 47.95 -3.29
C ARG A 243 8.13 46.67 -2.78
N ARG A 244 8.86 46.71 -1.63
CA ARG A 244 9.47 45.56 -0.99
C ARG A 244 8.39 44.57 -0.54
N PHE A 245 7.32 45.04 0.12
CA PHE A 245 6.25 44.20 0.65
C PHE A 245 5.42 43.57 -0.48
N VAL A 246 5.07 44.31 -1.50
CA VAL A 246 4.42 43.81 -2.72
C VAL A 246 5.31 42.74 -3.39
N GLY A 247 6.62 42.94 -3.41
CA GLY A 247 7.58 41.94 -3.91
C GLY A 247 7.55 40.62 -3.09
N ILE A 248 7.41 40.70 -1.76
CA ILE A 248 7.29 39.55 -0.88
C ILE A 248 5.96 38.82 -1.12
N ILE A 249 4.85 39.57 -1.20
CA ILE A 249 3.51 39.02 -1.47
C ILE A 249 3.54 38.27 -2.81
N ARG A 250 4.09 38.87 -3.86
CA ARG A 250 4.19 38.24 -5.18
C ARG A 250 5.00 36.93 -5.16
N ARG A 251 6.14 36.92 -4.47
CA ARG A 251 6.96 35.68 -4.32
C ARG A 251 6.21 34.58 -3.61
N ASN A 252 5.53 34.90 -2.49
CA ASN A 252 4.75 33.92 -1.75
C ASN A 252 3.57 33.39 -2.56
N ALA A 253 2.85 34.25 -3.32
CA ALA A 253 1.77 33.84 -4.20
C ALA A 253 2.27 32.93 -5.34
N ALA A 254 3.40 33.27 -5.98
CA ALA A 254 4.03 32.42 -6.99
C ALA A 254 4.45 31.05 -6.42
N ARG A 255 5.03 31.04 -5.21
CA ARG A 255 5.37 29.79 -4.52
C ARG A 255 4.15 28.93 -4.23
N MET A 256 3.03 29.51 -3.77
CA MET A 256 1.77 28.77 -3.56
C MET A 256 1.24 28.20 -4.88
N HIS A 257 1.29 28.96 -5.96
CA HIS A 257 0.86 28.50 -7.29
C HIS A 257 1.65 27.26 -7.71
N THR A 258 2.99 27.32 -7.67
CA THR A 258 3.86 26.19 -8.00
C THR A 258 3.58 24.97 -7.10
N LEU A 259 3.36 25.18 -5.79
CA LEU A 259 3.04 24.08 -4.88
C LEU A 259 1.71 23.41 -5.24
N ILE A 260 0.68 24.19 -5.60
CA ILE A 260 -0.62 23.65 -6.03
C ILE A 260 -0.47 22.86 -7.33
N GLU A 261 0.27 23.38 -8.31
CA GLU A 261 0.55 22.67 -9.57
C GLU A 261 1.27 21.36 -9.32
N ASP A 262 2.32 21.35 -8.49
CA ASP A 262 3.06 20.14 -8.10
C ASP A 262 2.16 19.08 -7.45
N ILE A 263 1.23 19.51 -6.56
CA ILE A 263 0.27 18.62 -5.90
C ILE A 263 -0.72 18.02 -6.88
N LEU A 264 -1.32 18.85 -7.74
CA LEU A 264 -2.30 18.40 -8.74
C LEU A 264 -1.66 17.41 -9.72
N GLU A 265 -0.44 17.69 -10.15
CA GLU A 265 0.29 16.81 -11.02
C GLU A 265 0.64 15.49 -10.37
N LEU A 266 1.20 15.52 -9.15
CA LEU A 266 1.51 14.29 -8.40
C LEU A 266 0.24 13.45 -8.20
N SER A 267 -0.90 14.08 -7.89
CA SER A 267 -2.19 13.42 -7.76
C SER A 267 -2.65 12.78 -9.07
N ALA A 268 -2.48 13.45 -10.21
CA ALA A 268 -2.83 12.92 -11.53
C ALA A 268 -1.97 11.70 -11.90
N ILE A 269 -0.67 11.75 -11.61
CA ILE A 269 0.25 10.63 -11.86
C ILE A 269 -0.11 9.42 -10.99
N GLU A 270 -0.37 9.62 -9.69
CA GLU A 270 -0.65 8.56 -8.73
C GLU A 270 -2.01 7.86 -8.95
N SER A 271 -2.99 8.59 -9.44
CA SER A 271 -4.31 8.01 -9.78
C SER A 271 -4.28 7.15 -11.04
N GLY A 272 -3.13 7.00 -11.70
CA GLY A 272 -3.00 6.28 -12.96
C GLY A 272 -3.64 7.00 -14.15
N GLY A 273 -4.10 8.26 -13.94
CA GLY A 273 -4.73 9.08 -14.98
C GLY A 273 -3.74 9.63 -16.00
N THR A 274 -2.45 9.53 -15.75
CA THR A 274 -1.43 10.02 -16.68
C THR A 274 -1.04 8.90 -17.64
N GLN A 275 -1.64 8.90 -18.83
CA GLN A 275 -1.13 8.10 -19.94
C GLN A 275 0.15 8.77 -20.47
N VAL A 276 1.23 7.99 -20.57
CA VAL A 276 2.49 8.43 -21.15
C VAL A 276 2.36 8.35 -22.67
N GLU A 277 2.37 9.49 -23.34
CA GLU A 277 2.34 9.56 -24.81
C GLU A 277 3.78 9.57 -25.34
N ALA A 278 4.46 8.42 -25.20
CA ALA A 278 5.85 8.28 -25.61
C ALA A 278 5.99 8.37 -27.13
N ARG A 279 6.95 9.18 -27.57
CA ARG A 279 7.36 9.33 -28.97
C ARG A 279 8.86 9.58 -29.05
N GLN A 280 9.40 9.51 -30.24
CA GLN A 280 10.82 9.81 -30.45
C GLN A 280 11.09 11.32 -30.21
N VAL A 281 12.03 11.61 -29.32
CA VAL A 281 12.41 12.95 -28.89
C VAL A 281 13.89 13.16 -29.14
N ARG A 282 14.28 14.28 -29.78
CA ARG A 282 15.68 14.70 -29.87
C ARG A 282 16.15 15.24 -28.53
N LEU A 283 16.88 14.42 -27.79
CA LEU A 283 17.26 14.74 -26.41
C LEU A 283 18.16 15.98 -26.32
N SER A 284 19.13 16.12 -27.23
CA SER A 284 20.05 17.27 -27.24
C SER A 284 19.34 18.61 -27.37
N SER A 285 18.31 18.70 -28.24
CA SER A 285 17.51 19.91 -28.43
C SER A 285 16.70 20.25 -27.18
N MET A 286 16.04 19.25 -26.60
CA MET A 286 15.25 19.41 -25.35
C MET A 286 16.12 19.87 -24.19
N VAL A 287 17.30 19.26 -24.02
CA VAL A 287 18.26 19.68 -22.99
C VAL A 287 18.71 21.12 -23.25
N HIS A 288 18.99 21.50 -24.49
CA HIS A 288 19.36 22.87 -24.83
C HIS A 288 18.26 23.88 -24.47
N GLU A 289 17.00 23.59 -24.80
CA GLU A 289 15.84 24.41 -24.44
C GLU A 289 15.69 24.54 -22.92
N THR A 290 15.80 23.43 -22.18
CA THR A 290 15.76 23.38 -20.71
C THR A 290 16.87 24.24 -20.09
N LEU A 291 18.12 24.09 -20.54
CA LEU A 291 19.23 24.86 -20.02
C LEU A 291 19.08 26.36 -20.35
N THR A 292 18.57 26.69 -21.53
CA THR A 292 18.28 28.07 -21.92
C THR A 292 17.22 28.70 -21.02
N ALA A 293 16.13 27.99 -20.75
CA ALA A 293 15.06 28.46 -19.87
C ALA A 293 15.54 28.73 -18.42
N LEU A 294 16.54 27.96 -17.95
CA LEU A 294 17.12 28.12 -16.62
C LEU A 294 18.38 29.00 -16.59
N GLY A 295 18.83 29.51 -17.74
CA GLY A 295 20.05 30.29 -17.87
C GLY A 295 20.12 31.51 -16.95
N GLY A 296 19.04 32.30 -16.85
CA GLY A 296 18.98 33.44 -15.94
C GLY A 296 19.11 33.09 -14.46
N LYS A 297 18.59 31.93 -14.03
CA LYS A 297 18.76 31.43 -12.66
C LYS A 297 20.20 30.97 -12.40
N ALA A 298 20.81 30.32 -13.39
CA ALA A 298 22.18 29.88 -13.32
C ALA A 298 23.17 31.04 -13.26
N GLU A 299 22.96 32.06 -14.11
CA GLU A 299 23.77 33.28 -14.13
C GLU A 299 23.69 34.03 -12.79
N ALA A 300 22.48 34.22 -12.22
CA ALA A 300 22.28 34.84 -10.92
C ALA A 300 23.01 34.14 -9.77
N ARG A 301 23.38 32.86 -9.94
CA ARG A 301 24.14 32.05 -8.98
C ARG A 301 25.58 31.77 -9.40
N ALA A 302 26.01 32.34 -10.51
CA ALA A 302 27.34 32.08 -11.10
C ALA A 302 27.58 30.58 -11.35
N VAL A 303 26.59 29.86 -11.87
CA VAL A 303 26.65 28.43 -12.21
C VAL A 303 26.74 28.27 -13.72
N THR A 304 27.68 27.45 -14.20
CA THR A 304 27.84 27.13 -15.63
C THR A 304 26.97 25.95 -16.00
N LEU A 305 26.19 26.06 -17.08
CA LEU A 305 25.37 24.96 -17.63
C LEU A 305 26.06 24.35 -18.86
N VAL A 306 26.16 23.02 -18.90
CA VAL A 306 26.84 22.28 -19.98
C VAL A 306 25.92 21.19 -20.52
N ASN A 307 25.75 21.18 -21.86
CA ASN A 307 25.06 20.12 -22.56
C ASN A 307 26.10 19.18 -23.20
N GLU A 308 26.25 17.97 -22.66
CA GLU A 308 27.14 16.91 -23.18
C GLU A 308 26.37 15.85 -23.99
N VAL A 309 25.07 16.07 -24.24
CA VAL A 309 24.23 15.13 -25.01
C VAL A 309 24.63 15.23 -26.49
N SER A 310 24.90 14.08 -27.11
CA SER A 310 25.20 14.02 -28.56
C SER A 310 24.08 14.67 -29.37
N PRO A 311 24.36 15.48 -30.38
CA PRO A 311 23.35 16.11 -31.25
C PRO A 311 22.40 15.11 -31.92
N GLU A 312 22.84 13.87 -32.11
CA GLU A 312 22.05 12.80 -32.74
C GLU A 312 21.28 11.95 -31.72
N ALA A 313 21.49 12.16 -30.41
CA ALA A 313 20.83 11.37 -29.39
C ALA A 313 19.31 11.59 -29.44
N SER A 314 18.61 10.49 -29.57
CA SER A 314 17.15 10.47 -29.52
C SER A 314 16.66 9.33 -28.62
N ILE A 315 15.64 9.62 -27.85
CA ILE A 315 15.06 8.68 -26.88
C ILE A 315 13.55 8.56 -27.11
N PHE A 316 12.95 7.48 -26.61
CA PHE A 316 11.50 7.28 -26.71
C PHE A 316 10.86 7.64 -25.37
N ALA A 317 10.22 8.80 -25.30
CA ALA A 317 9.61 9.34 -24.10
C ALA A 317 8.44 10.29 -24.41
N ASP A 318 7.61 10.58 -23.40
CA ASP A 318 6.66 11.70 -23.48
C ASP A 318 7.45 13.02 -23.35
N PRO A 319 7.40 13.91 -24.36
CA PRO A 319 8.23 15.11 -24.36
C PRO A 319 7.93 16.06 -23.19
N ARG A 320 6.66 16.22 -22.83
CA ARG A 320 6.26 17.12 -21.74
C ARG A 320 6.76 16.61 -20.40
N ARG A 321 6.64 15.31 -20.19
CA ARG A 321 7.06 14.65 -18.95
C ARG A 321 8.57 14.59 -18.82
N LEU A 322 9.27 14.37 -19.94
CA LEU A 322 10.72 14.40 -19.96
C LEU A 322 11.26 15.80 -19.68
N GLU A 323 10.73 16.82 -20.34
CA GLU A 323 11.09 18.22 -20.10
C GLU A 323 10.94 18.57 -18.63
N GLN A 324 9.84 18.17 -18.01
CA GLN A 324 9.58 18.42 -16.61
C GLN A 324 10.56 17.69 -15.68
N MET A 325 10.93 16.44 -15.97
CA MET A 325 11.96 15.73 -15.21
C MET A 325 13.30 16.48 -15.29
N LEU A 326 13.67 16.94 -16.49
CA LEU A 326 14.90 17.72 -16.70
C LEU A 326 14.84 19.07 -15.97
N LEU A 327 13.75 19.83 -16.07
CA LEU A 327 13.57 21.08 -15.36
C LEU A 327 13.74 20.92 -13.85
N ASN A 328 13.11 19.89 -13.27
CA ASN A 328 13.19 19.62 -11.84
C ASN A 328 14.62 19.25 -11.41
N LEU A 329 15.33 18.43 -12.16
CA LEU A 329 16.69 18.02 -11.83
C LEU A 329 17.71 19.16 -12.04
N VAL A 330 17.62 19.89 -13.14
CA VAL A 330 18.55 21.00 -13.43
C VAL A 330 18.31 22.19 -12.49
N ASP A 331 17.06 22.54 -12.19
CA ASP A 331 16.73 23.60 -11.20
C ASP A 331 17.29 23.23 -9.80
N ASN A 332 17.16 21.97 -9.37
CA ASN A 332 17.77 21.49 -8.13
C ASN A 332 19.31 21.57 -8.19
N ALA A 333 19.93 21.15 -9.30
CA ALA A 333 21.37 21.19 -9.48
C ALA A 333 21.92 22.62 -9.46
N ILE A 334 21.17 23.61 -9.93
CA ILE A 334 21.50 25.04 -9.83
C ILE A 334 21.30 25.54 -8.39
N LYS A 335 20.20 25.19 -7.73
CA LYS A 335 19.83 25.65 -6.37
C LYS A 335 20.84 25.23 -5.33
N PHE A 336 21.32 24.00 -5.40
CA PHE A 336 22.25 23.40 -4.44
C PHE A 336 23.69 23.41 -4.87
N ASN A 337 24.01 24.15 -5.95
CA ASN A 337 25.36 24.34 -6.40
C ASN A 337 26.09 25.41 -5.58
N ARG A 338 27.42 25.38 -5.67
CA ARG A 338 28.29 26.46 -5.19
C ARG A 338 28.47 27.52 -6.29
N SER A 339 28.79 28.75 -5.90
CA SER A 339 29.18 29.80 -6.84
C SER A 339 30.43 29.35 -7.63
N GLY A 340 30.43 29.55 -8.93
CA GLY A 340 31.46 29.04 -9.85
C GLY A 340 31.36 27.55 -10.15
N GLY A 341 30.31 26.89 -9.72
CA GLY A 341 30.07 25.47 -10.00
C GLY A 341 29.51 25.22 -11.40
N THR A 342 29.37 23.93 -11.73
CA THR A 342 28.89 23.48 -13.04
C THR A 342 27.73 22.51 -12.89
N VAL A 343 26.77 22.58 -13.81
CA VAL A 343 25.73 21.56 -14.01
C VAL A 343 25.90 21.02 -15.41
N THR A 344 26.07 19.71 -15.51
CA THR A 344 26.28 18.99 -16.77
C THR A 344 25.13 18.01 -17.00
N VAL A 345 24.53 18.06 -18.19
CA VAL A 345 23.55 17.06 -18.63
C VAL A 345 24.17 16.18 -19.69
N GLY A 346 24.19 14.87 -19.45
CA GLY A 346 24.75 13.85 -20.33
C GLY A 346 23.74 12.76 -20.66
N HIS A 347 24.07 11.93 -21.65
CA HIS A 347 23.30 10.77 -22.06
C HIS A 347 24.22 9.63 -22.44
N GLU A 348 23.87 8.44 -21.97
CA GLU A 348 24.55 7.19 -22.31
C GLU A 348 23.52 6.11 -22.61
N GLU A 349 23.87 5.19 -23.50
CA GLU A 349 23.11 4.00 -23.80
C GLU A 349 23.74 2.80 -23.11
N ALA A 350 23.04 2.16 -22.21
CA ALA A 350 23.55 0.98 -21.49
C ALA A 350 22.45 -0.05 -21.25
N SER A 351 22.75 -1.32 -21.49
CA SER A 351 21.87 -2.46 -21.14
C SER A 351 20.43 -2.34 -21.68
N GLY A 352 20.24 -1.78 -22.89
CA GLY A 352 18.93 -1.59 -23.50
C GLY A 352 18.10 -0.48 -22.88
N ARG A 353 18.73 0.42 -22.14
CA ARG A 353 18.14 1.61 -21.53
C ARG A 353 18.85 2.88 -21.98
N ASP A 354 18.12 3.97 -21.98
CA ASP A 354 18.65 5.32 -22.10
C ASP A 354 18.89 5.87 -20.69
N LEU A 355 20.13 6.28 -20.40
CA LEU A 355 20.56 6.85 -19.13
C LEU A 355 20.78 8.35 -19.33
N ILE A 356 19.90 9.17 -18.77
CA ILE A 356 20.03 10.62 -18.80
C ILE A 356 20.58 11.07 -17.47
N THR A 357 21.75 11.70 -17.46
CA THR A 357 22.44 12.14 -16.25
C THR A 357 22.40 13.64 -16.09
N VAL A 358 22.09 14.10 -14.88
CA VAL A 358 22.25 15.50 -14.46
C VAL A 358 23.23 15.52 -13.31
N ARG A 359 24.43 16.07 -13.57
CA ARG A 359 25.53 16.14 -12.62
C ARG A 359 25.76 17.58 -12.19
N ASP A 360 25.91 17.80 -10.89
CA ASP A 360 26.30 19.07 -10.29
C ASP A 360 27.64 18.93 -9.54
N THR A 361 28.29 20.07 -9.33
CA THR A 361 29.50 20.19 -8.50
C THR A 361 29.21 20.87 -7.16
N GLY A 362 27.97 20.74 -6.66
CA GLY A 362 27.45 21.41 -5.49
C GLY A 362 27.91 20.82 -4.16
N GLU A 363 27.08 21.06 -3.13
CA GLU A 363 27.38 20.65 -1.76
C GLU A 363 27.35 19.13 -1.54
N GLY A 364 26.68 18.39 -2.42
CA GLY A 364 26.43 16.95 -2.27
C GLY A 364 25.41 16.64 -1.18
N ILE A 365 25.09 15.36 -1.06
CA ILE A 365 24.04 14.84 -0.17
C ILE A 365 24.66 13.80 0.76
N PRO A 366 24.47 13.90 2.09
CA PRO A 366 24.91 12.88 3.03
C PRO A 366 24.23 11.54 2.78
N SER A 367 24.96 10.45 3.00
CA SER A 367 24.53 9.08 2.65
C SER A 367 23.24 8.62 3.33
N ASP A 368 23.00 9.06 4.56
CA ASP A 368 21.80 8.76 5.35
C ASP A 368 20.52 9.42 4.81
N HIS A 369 20.67 10.49 4.01
CA HIS A 369 19.54 11.15 3.33
C HIS A 369 19.22 10.55 1.95
N LEU A 370 20.17 9.90 1.26
CA LEU A 370 19.99 9.39 -0.10
C LEU A 370 18.76 8.49 -0.29
N PRO A 371 18.40 7.58 0.63
CA PRO A 371 17.20 6.75 0.48
C PRO A 371 15.90 7.54 0.48
N ARG A 372 15.92 8.75 1.06
CA ARG A 372 14.74 9.55 1.37
C ARG A 372 14.51 10.75 0.47
N ILE A 373 15.49 11.18 -0.31
CA ILE A 373 15.40 12.43 -1.10
C ILE A 373 14.26 12.42 -2.13
N PHE A 374 13.76 11.24 -2.50
CA PHE A 374 12.62 11.07 -3.40
C PHE A 374 11.27 10.96 -2.66
N GLU A 375 11.26 11.05 -1.31
CA GLU A 375 10.03 11.13 -0.53
C GLU A 375 9.38 12.52 -0.72
N ARG A 376 8.05 12.56 -0.69
CA ARG A 376 7.28 13.81 -0.83
C ARG A 376 7.58 14.74 0.34
N PHE A 377 7.80 16.04 0.06
CA PHE A 377 8.12 17.08 1.04
C PHE A 377 9.41 16.85 1.83
N TYR A 378 10.23 15.88 1.39
CA TYR A 378 11.49 15.62 2.06
C TYR A 378 12.52 16.73 1.79
N ARG A 379 13.17 17.19 2.83
CA ARG A 379 14.21 18.25 2.79
C ARG A 379 15.24 17.96 3.86
N ILE A 380 16.52 18.02 3.53
CA ILE A 380 17.64 17.73 4.43
C ILE A 380 17.68 18.76 5.58
N ASP A 381 17.54 20.05 5.26
CA ASP A 381 17.47 21.14 6.23
C ASP A 381 16.28 22.04 5.93
N ARG A 382 15.27 22.02 6.80
CA ARG A 382 14.05 22.82 6.66
C ARG A 382 14.28 24.32 6.85
N ALA A 383 15.28 24.73 7.66
CA ALA A 383 15.55 26.15 7.93
C ALA A 383 16.26 26.80 6.73
N ARG A 384 17.33 26.22 6.25
CA ARG A 384 18.10 26.72 5.10
C ARG A 384 17.34 26.61 3.79
N SER A 385 16.51 25.59 3.67
CA SER A 385 15.71 25.35 2.46
C SER A 385 14.54 26.34 2.30
N ARG A 386 14.13 27.10 3.34
CA ARG A 386 13.11 28.16 3.18
C ARG A 386 13.64 29.32 2.35
N GLU A 387 14.93 29.62 2.43
CA GLU A 387 15.60 30.66 1.64
C GLU A 387 15.82 30.22 0.18
N LEU A 388 15.92 28.88 -0.06
CA LEU A 388 16.22 28.31 -1.36
C LEU A 388 15.00 27.94 -2.21
N GLU A 389 13.79 28.43 -1.89
CA GLU A 389 12.57 28.28 -2.66
C GLU A 389 12.34 26.88 -3.27
N GLY A 390 11.91 25.89 -2.48
CA GLY A 390 11.58 24.56 -2.99
C GLY A 390 10.33 24.00 -2.30
N THR A 391 9.50 23.25 -3.04
CA THR A 391 8.30 22.57 -2.53
C THR A 391 8.64 21.25 -1.83
N GLY A 392 9.76 20.63 -2.18
CA GLY A 392 10.11 19.27 -1.76
C GLY A 392 9.34 18.19 -2.54
N LEU A 393 8.65 18.56 -3.61
CA LEU A 393 7.90 17.64 -4.46
C LEU A 393 8.62 17.31 -5.77
N GLY A 394 9.51 18.17 -6.26
CA GLY A 394 10.14 18.02 -7.58
C GLY A 394 10.84 16.67 -7.78
N LEU A 395 11.63 16.17 -6.82
CA LEU A 395 12.29 14.86 -6.94
C LEU A 395 11.29 13.69 -6.85
N ALA A 396 10.23 13.82 -6.06
CA ALA A 396 9.15 12.83 -6.03
C ALA A 396 8.42 12.77 -7.39
N ILE A 397 8.15 13.92 -8.01
CA ILE A 397 7.58 14.01 -9.37
C ILE A 397 8.49 13.33 -10.38
N VAL A 398 9.80 13.60 -10.36
CA VAL A 398 10.78 12.93 -11.26
C VAL A 398 10.69 11.41 -11.11
N LYS A 399 10.67 10.90 -9.88
CA LYS A 399 10.57 9.45 -9.62
C LYS A 399 9.28 8.84 -10.15
N HIS A 400 8.15 9.50 -9.92
CA HIS A 400 6.86 9.01 -10.41
C HIS A 400 6.76 9.06 -11.93
N LEU A 401 7.26 10.13 -12.58
CA LEU A 401 7.30 10.24 -14.02
C LEU A 401 8.23 9.21 -14.68
N ALA A 402 9.43 8.97 -14.11
CA ALA A 402 10.31 7.92 -14.60
C ALA A 402 9.63 6.55 -14.53
N ARG A 403 8.95 6.24 -13.43
CA ARG A 403 8.19 4.99 -13.27
C ARG A 403 7.01 4.87 -14.22
N ALA A 404 6.29 5.95 -14.49
CA ALA A 404 5.22 5.97 -15.49
C ALA A 404 5.73 5.62 -16.90
N HIS A 405 7.00 5.93 -17.21
CA HIS A 405 7.69 5.51 -18.44
C HIS A 405 8.26 4.07 -18.38
N GLY A 406 8.00 3.30 -17.31
CA GLY A 406 8.62 1.98 -17.11
C GLY A 406 10.10 2.03 -16.74
N GLY A 407 10.57 3.20 -16.32
CA GLY A 407 11.93 3.48 -15.90
C GLY A 407 12.11 3.64 -14.39
N GLU A 408 13.27 4.18 -14.00
CA GLU A 408 13.59 4.49 -12.60
C GLU A 408 14.49 5.73 -12.56
N VAL A 409 14.64 6.32 -11.36
CA VAL A 409 15.60 7.38 -11.10
C VAL A 409 16.50 6.99 -9.93
N CYS A 410 17.80 7.20 -10.09
CA CYS A 410 18.78 6.95 -9.03
C CYS A 410 19.67 8.18 -8.80
N VAL A 411 20.41 8.15 -7.70
CA VAL A 411 21.32 9.23 -7.31
C VAL A 411 22.61 8.67 -6.76
N LYS A 412 23.71 9.30 -7.12
CA LYS A 412 25.02 9.12 -6.51
C LYS A 412 25.52 10.48 -6.06
N SER A 413 25.95 10.60 -4.80
CA SER A 413 26.39 11.88 -4.26
C SER A 413 27.47 11.68 -3.21
N VAL A 414 28.38 12.64 -3.15
CA VAL A 414 29.43 12.74 -2.13
C VAL A 414 29.45 14.16 -1.62
N VAL A 415 29.40 14.32 -0.31
CA VAL A 415 29.42 15.63 0.33
C VAL A 415 30.68 16.41 -0.09
N GLY A 416 30.50 17.66 -0.52
CA GLY A 416 31.55 18.54 -1.03
C GLY A 416 32.00 18.29 -2.46
N GLN A 417 31.52 17.22 -3.14
CA GLN A 417 31.88 16.91 -4.51
C GLN A 417 30.72 17.06 -5.50
N GLY A 418 29.48 17.16 -5.00
CA GLY A 418 28.27 17.29 -5.78
C GLY A 418 27.47 15.99 -5.90
N SER A 419 26.46 16.01 -6.77
CA SER A 419 25.55 14.89 -7.00
C SER A 419 25.41 14.56 -8.48
N THR A 420 25.03 13.33 -8.76
CA THR A 420 24.66 12.86 -10.10
C THR A 420 23.32 12.14 -10.00
N PHE A 421 22.30 12.72 -10.58
CA PHE A 421 20.98 12.09 -10.76
C PHE A 421 20.93 11.42 -12.12
N THR A 422 20.43 10.20 -12.18
CA THR A 422 20.30 9.43 -13.42
C THR A 422 18.87 8.99 -13.61
N ILE A 423 18.23 9.40 -14.70
CA ILE A 423 16.93 8.88 -15.15
C ILE A 423 17.24 7.73 -16.10
N GLU A 424 16.70 6.56 -15.80
CA GLU A 424 16.81 5.36 -16.62
C GLU A 424 15.48 5.10 -17.31
N LEU A 425 15.43 5.18 -18.65
CA LEU A 425 14.22 4.90 -19.43
C LEU A 425 14.43 3.65 -20.31
N PRO A 426 13.40 2.83 -20.54
CA PRO A 426 13.48 1.73 -21.47
C PRO A 426 13.61 2.28 -22.90
N ARG A 427 14.52 1.72 -23.69
CA ARG A 427 14.55 2.00 -25.13
C ARG A 427 13.33 1.35 -25.79
N ALA A 428 12.73 2.04 -26.74
CA ALA A 428 11.77 1.39 -27.62
C ALA A 428 12.50 0.22 -28.31
N GLN A 429 12.08 -0.99 -28.03
CA GLN A 429 12.45 -2.09 -28.93
C GLN A 429 11.91 -1.70 -30.30
N ALA A 430 12.78 -1.61 -31.28
CA ALA A 430 12.35 -1.51 -32.66
C ALA A 430 11.37 -2.65 -32.87
N SER A 431 10.07 -2.33 -32.95
CA SER A 431 9.07 -3.30 -33.29
C SER A 431 9.50 -3.89 -34.61
N ASP A 432 9.82 -5.18 -34.58
CA ASP A 432 10.16 -5.96 -35.75
C ASP A 432 9.05 -5.74 -36.78
N PRO A 433 9.28 -5.16 -37.97
CA PRO A 433 8.23 -4.85 -38.93
C PRO A 433 7.58 -6.11 -39.54
N ASN A 434 7.88 -7.31 -39.00
CA ASN A 434 7.45 -8.61 -39.50
C ASN A 434 6.45 -9.36 -38.61
N THR A 435 5.78 -8.68 -37.65
CA THR A 435 4.67 -9.33 -36.94
C THR A 435 3.37 -8.68 -37.38
N ILE A 436 2.89 -9.12 -38.54
CA ILE A 436 1.49 -9.02 -39.01
C ILE A 436 0.94 -10.44 -39.11
#